data_46006faeca37fe53f64d59a908382458
#
_entry.id   46006faeca37fe53f64d59a908382458
#
_cell.length_a   1.000
_cell.length_b   1.000
_cell.length_c   1.000
_cell.angle_alpha   90.00
_cell.angle_beta   90.00
_cell.angle_gamma   90.00
#
_symmetry.space_group_name_H-M   'P 1'
#
loop_
_entity.id
_entity.type
_entity.pdbx_description
1 polymer ?
#
loop_
_entity_poly.entity_id
_entity_poly.type
_entity_poly.pdbx_seq_one_letter_code
_entity_poly.pdbx_strand_id
1 'polypeptide(L)'
;MDNTVFILVLIAAITHATWNGMVKKHSDKVIALSGVILGRLPLALTAIIILPLPTFESIPYLIVSIIIHQAYQWYLLSAYELGDLTKVYPIARGTGPLVATIISILFLGLVLDNFIILSILIICLGIIFLSLFDKSKKKSKIIQYSLLTGLWIGLYSVIDGYGARVSLSAISFISLSLIHISEPTRRTP
;
A
#
# COMPACT_ATOMS: atom_id res chain seq x y z
N MET A 1 9.49 19.58 -10.73
CA MET A 1 8.90 19.13 -9.45
C MET A 1 9.27 20.20 -8.42
N ASP A 2 8.32 20.67 -7.63
CA ASP A 2 8.59 21.66 -6.59
C ASP A 2 9.57 21.04 -5.56
N ASN A 3 10.62 21.79 -5.16
CA ASN A 3 11.62 21.33 -4.20
C ASN A 3 10.99 20.91 -2.87
N THR A 4 9.91 21.56 -2.45
CA THR A 4 9.14 21.20 -1.25
C THR A 4 8.54 19.81 -1.37
N VAL A 5 7.92 19.50 -2.51
CA VAL A 5 7.34 18.17 -2.76
C VAL A 5 8.43 17.09 -2.78
N PHE A 6 9.58 17.38 -3.39
CA PHE A 6 10.70 16.45 -3.39
C PHE A 6 11.21 16.13 -1.98
N ILE A 7 11.40 17.15 -1.15
CA ILE A 7 11.84 16.98 0.25
C ILE A 7 10.82 16.16 1.06
N LEU A 8 9.52 16.47 0.92
CA LEU A 8 8.46 15.73 1.61
C LEU A 8 8.42 14.24 1.19
N VAL A 9 8.58 13.95 -0.09
CA VAL A 9 8.66 12.57 -0.59
C VAL A 9 9.88 11.84 -0.05
N LEU A 10 11.03 12.52 0.03
CA LEU A 10 12.25 11.94 0.59
C LEU A 10 12.10 11.63 2.08
N ILE A 11 11.54 12.55 2.87
CA ILE A 11 11.25 12.34 4.30
C ILE A 11 10.28 11.15 4.46
N ALA A 12 9.23 11.10 3.66
CA ALA A 12 8.27 9.99 3.68
C ALA A 12 8.95 8.66 3.35
N ALA A 13 9.84 8.62 2.36
CA ALA A 13 10.58 7.42 1.98
C ALA A 13 11.52 6.94 3.10
N ILE A 14 12.26 7.85 3.75
CA ILE A 14 13.14 7.53 4.88
C ILE A 14 12.32 6.99 6.07
N THR A 15 11.23 7.68 6.43
CA THR A 15 10.32 7.25 7.50
C THR A 15 9.76 5.86 7.19
N HIS A 16 9.34 5.63 5.94
CA HIS A 16 8.82 4.35 5.49
C HIS A 16 9.85 3.22 5.58
N ALA A 17 11.09 3.48 5.17
CA ALA A 17 12.18 2.51 5.27
C ALA A 17 12.53 2.19 6.74
N THR A 18 12.52 3.19 7.60
CA THR A 18 12.85 3.07 9.02
C THR A 18 11.86 2.15 9.73
N TRP A 19 10.55 2.44 9.65
CA TRP A 19 9.57 1.59 10.34
C TRP A 19 9.49 0.17 9.77
N ASN A 20 9.67 -0.01 8.43
CA ASN A 20 9.77 -1.35 7.85
C ASN A 20 10.98 -2.12 8.39
N GLY A 21 12.12 -1.46 8.57
CA GLY A 21 13.30 -2.04 9.20
C GLY A 21 13.05 -2.45 10.66
N MET A 22 12.29 -1.66 11.41
CA MET A 22 11.89 -1.99 12.79
C MET A 22 10.97 -3.20 12.84
N VAL A 23 9.93 -3.25 11.99
CA VAL A 23 9.02 -4.40 11.88
C VAL A 23 9.80 -5.68 11.52
N LYS A 24 10.77 -5.56 10.59
CA LYS A 24 11.59 -6.72 10.19
C LYS A 24 12.39 -7.31 11.35
N LYS A 25 12.89 -6.48 12.27
CA LYS A 25 13.70 -6.91 13.42
C LYS A 25 12.87 -7.52 14.55
N HIS A 26 11.57 -7.24 14.59
CA HIS A 26 10.71 -7.72 15.66
C HIS A 26 10.41 -9.23 15.48
N SER A 27 10.41 -10.00 16.59
CA SER A 27 10.13 -11.43 16.58
C SER A 27 8.69 -11.74 16.15
N ASP A 28 7.73 -10.96 16.65
CA ASP A 28 6.31 -11.04 16.28
C ASP A 28 5.94 -9.90 15.34
N LYS A 29 5.77 -10.25 14.09
CA LYS A 29 5.44 -9.28 13.02
C LYS A 29 4.03 -8.72 13.10
N VAL A 30 3.11 -9.49 13.70
CA VAL A 30 1.72 -9.04 13.90
C VAL A 30 1.71 -7.93 14.96
N ILE A 31 2.39 -8.13 16.08
CA ILE A 31 2.52 -7.11 17.13
C ILE A 31 3.21 -5.86 16.57
N ALA A 32 4.29 -6.02 15.82
CA ALA A 32 5.02 -4.89 15.25
C ALA A 32 4.17 -4.09 14.26
N LEU A 33 3.42 -4.76 13.36
CA LEU A 33 2.49 -4.11 12.44
C LEU A 33 1.34 -3.43 13.18
N SER A 34 0.77 -4.06 14.19
CA SER A 34 -0.27 -3.45 15.03
C SER A 34 0.23 -2.20 15.72
N GLY A 35 1.47 -2.20 16.21
CA GLY A 35 2.13 -1.02 16.78
C GLY A 35 2.26 0.14 15.78
N VAL A 36 2.62 -0.14 14.53
CA VAL A 36 2.69 0.87 13.46
C VAL A 36 1.30 1.43 13.14
N ILE A 37 0.29 0.57 13.09
CA ILE A 37 -1.10 0.96 12.82
C ILE A 37 -1.62 1.85 13.96
N LEU A 38 -1.49 1.42 15.21
CA LEU A 38 -1.90 2.18 16.39
C LEU A 38 -1.15 3.51 16.53
N GLY A 39 0.14 3.54 16.16
CA GLY A 39 0.96 4.75 16.18
C GLY A 39 0.48 5.84 15.21
N ARG A 40 -0.32 5.52 14.19
CA ARG A 40 -0.92 6.47 13.26
C ARG A 40 -2.20 7.10 13.80
N LEU A 41 -2.90 6.43 14.74
CA LEU A 41 -4.19 6.88 15.25
C LEU A 41 -4.18 8.30 15.82
N PRO A 42 -3.21 8.72 16.67
CA PRO A 42 -3.19 10.09 17.19
C PRO A 42 -3.13 11.14 16.09
N LEU A 43 -2.31 10.91 15.06
CA LEU A 43 -2.19 11.82 13.91
C LEU A 43 -3.48 11.89 13.11
N ALA A 44 -4.10 10.73 12.85
CA ALA A 44 -5.33 10.63 12.10
C ALA A 44 -6.51 11.30 12.85
N LEU A 45 -6.63 11.08 14.16
CA LEU A 45 -7.63 11.73 15.00
C LEU A 45 -7.44 13.26 15.04
N THR A 46 -6.21 13.73 15.20
CA THR A 46 -5.89 15.16 15.18
C THR A 46 -6.29 15.79 13.85
N ALA A 47 -6.00 15.11 12.73
CA ALA A 47 -6.37 15.61 11.41
C ALA A 47 -7.89 15.73 11.23
N ILE A 48 -8.66 14.77 11.71
CA ILE A 48 -10.14 14.81 11.62
C ILE A 48 -10.75 15.91 12.50
N ILE A 49 -10.13 16.22 13.64
CA ILE A 49 -10.62 17.29 14.54
C ILE A 49 -10.36 18.67 13.94
N ILE A 50 -9.20 18.85 13.27
CA ILE A 50 -8.74 20.18 12.80
C ILE A 50 -9.20 20.47 11.39
N LEU A 51 -9.32 19.47 10.52
CA LEU A 51 -9.60 19.63 9.10
C LEU A 51 -11.08 19.40 8.77
N PRO A 52 -11.61 20.00 7.68
CA PRO A 52 -12.97 19.76 7.27
C PRO A 52 -13.21 18.28 6.95
N LEU A 53 -14.38 17.77 7.36
CA LEU A 53 -14.77 16.38 7.08
C LEU A 53 -14.86 16.12 5.57
N PRO A 54 -14.63 14.87 5.15
CA PRO A 54 -14.81 14.48 3.76
C PRO A 54 -16.26 14.72 3.27
N THR A 55 -16.39 15.03 1.99
CA THR A 55 -17.72 15.22 1.36
C THR A 55 -18.51 13.92 1.34
N PHE A 56 -19.85 14.02 1.30
CA PHE A 56 -20.72 12.85 1.12
C PHE A 56 -20.40 12.07 -0.15
N GLU A 57 -19.99 12.75 -1.22
CA GLU A 57 -19.60 12.14 -2.49
C GLU A 57 -18.33 11.28 -2.37
N SER A 58 -17.48 11.53 -1.39
CA SER A 58 -16.27 10.73 -1.14
C SER A 58 -16.52 9.48 -0.27
N ILE A 59 -17.66 9.39 0.42
CA ILE A 59 -17.98 8.26 1.32
C ILE A 59 -17.98 6.90 0.62
N PRO A 60 -18.56 6.71 -0.57
CA PRO A 60 -18.52 5.42 -1.26
C PRO A 60 -17.09 4.94 -1.51
N TYR A 61 -16.19 5.85 -1.90
CA TYR A 61 -14.77 5.54 -2.11
C TYR A 61 -14.08 5.17 -0.80
N LEU A 62 -14.42 5.81 0.31
CA LEU A 62 -13.91 5.49 1.64
C LEU A 62 -14.31 4.06 2.05
N ILE A 63 -15.57 3.68 1.87
CA ILE A 63 -16.07 2.34 2.22
C ILE A 63 -15.34 1.28 1.39
N VAL A 64 -15.24 1.48 0.07
CA VAL A 64 -14.53 0.55 -0.82
C VAL A 64 -13.06 0.48 -0.47
N SER A 65 -12.41 1.61 -0.17
CA SER A 65 -11.02 1.68 0.29
C SER A 65 -10.79 0.83 1.53
N ILE A 66 -11.64 0.95 2.55
CA ILE A 66 -11.54 0.16 3.79
C ILE A 66 -11.57 -1.35 3.49
N ILE A 67 -12.50 -1.80 2.66
CA ILE A 67 -12.63 -3.22 2.29
C ILE A 67 -11.38 -3.71 1.58
N ILE A 68 -10.87 -2.92 0.62
CA ILE A 68 -9.67 -3.27 -0.14
C ILE A 68 -8.43 -3.30 0.75
N HIS A 69 -8.31 -2.37 1.70
CA HIS A 69 -7.21 -2.36 2.66
C HIS A 69 -7.22 -3.58 3.60
N GLN A 70 -8.40 -4.07 4.02
CA GLN A 70 -8.50 -5.30 4.79
C GLN A 70 -8.00 -6.51 3.97
N ALA A 71 -8.42 -6.61 2.71
CA ALA A 71 -7.93 -7.65 1.81
C ALA A 71 -6.41 -7.55 1.62
N TYR A 72 -5.89 -6.35 1.37
CA TYR A 72 -4.46 -6.07 1.28
C TYR A 72 -3.69 -6.58 2.51
N GLN A 73 -4.13 -6.22 3.72
CA GLN A 73 -3.46 -6.63 4.95
C GLN A 73 -3.46 -8.15 5.14
N TRP A 74 -4.58 -8.80 4.83
CA TRP A 74 -4.69 -10.25 4.94
C TRP A 74 -3.72 -10.98 4.01
N TYR A 75 -3.64 -10.54 2.73
CA TYR A 75 -2.71 -11.15 1.77
C TYR A 75 -1.25 -10.84 2.12
N LEU A 76 -0.95 -9.63 2.60
CA LEU A 76 0.38 -9.23 3.04
C LEU A 76 0.87 -10.08 4.21
N LEU A 77 0.05 -10.25 5.25
CA LEU A 77 0.39 -11.10 6.40
C LEU A 77 0.62 -12.54 5.97
N SER A 78 -0.28 -13.09 5.13
CA SER A 78 -0.14 -14.44 4.60
C SER A 78 1.14 -14.62 3.78
N ALA A 79 1.54 -13.62 3.01
CA ALA A 79 2.80 -13.64 2.27
C ALA A 79 4.03 -13.61 3.21
N TYR A 80 3.98 -12.83 4.30
CA TYR A 80 5.06 -12.76 5.29
C TYR A 80 5.20 -14.00 6.15
N GLU A 81 4.12 -14.76 6.37
CA GLU A 81 4.17 -16.06 7.03
C GLU A 81 4.86 -17.12 6.16
N LEU A 82 4.79 -16.98 4.84
CA LEU A 82 5.31 -17.94 3.88
C LEU A 82 6.74 -17.64 3.44
N GLY A 83 7.14 -16.38 3.39
CA GLY A 83 8.40 -15.94 2.81
C GLY A 83 9.06 -14.76 3.50
N ASP A 84 10.33 -14.56 3.18
CA ASP A 84 11.11 -13.45 3.69
C ASP A 84 10.63 -12.11 3.15
N LEU A 85 10.67 -11.09 4.00
CA LEU A 85 10.35 -9.71 3.68
C LEU A 85 11.14 -9.20 2.45
N THR A 86 12.40 -9.62 2.33
CA THR A 86 13.29 -9.24 1.22
C THR A 86 12.82 -9.72 -0.15
N LYS A 87 11.92 -10.73 -0.18
CA LYS A 87 11.31 -11.25 -1.41
C LYS A 87 9.89 -10.77 -1.59
N VAL A 88 9.07 -10.91 -0.55
CA VAL A 88 7.64 -10.55 -0.56
C VAL A 88 7.46 -9.06 -0.86
N TYR A 89 8.20 -8.21 -0.14
CA TYR A 89 8.02 -6.77 -0.21
C TYR A 89 8.31 -6.17 -1.59
N PRO A 90 9.45 -6.47 -2.27
CA PRO A 90 9.69 -5.94 -3.60
C PRO A 90 8.69 -6.40 -4.64
N ILE A 91 8.24 -7.67 -4.59
CA ILE A 91 7.23 -8.19 -5.51
C ILE A 91 5.89 -7.46 -5.30
N ALA A 92 5.42 -7.37 -4.06
CA ALA A 92 4.15 -6.71 -3.75
C ALA A 92 4.17 -5.22 -4.11
N ARG A 93 5.25 -4.52 -3.75
CA ARG A 93 5.41 -3.08 -4.01
C ARG A 93 5.68 -2.75 -5.48
N GLY A 94 6.36 -3.64 -6.22
CA GLY A 94 6.54 -3.48 -7.66
C GLY A 94 5.25 -3.74 -8.43
N THR A 95 4.43 -4.70 -8.00
CA THR A 95 3.16 -5.02 -8.65
C THR A 95 2.11 -3.90 -8.47
N GLY A 96 2.11 -3.20 -7.33
CA GLY A 96 1.14 -2.13 -7.06
C GLY A 96 1.08 -1.04 -8.14
N PRO A 97 2.20 -0.36 -8.46
CA PRO A 97 2.24 0.63 -9.54
C PRO A 97 1.83 0.07 -10.90
N LEU A 98 2.18 -1.19 -11.21
CA LEU A 98 1.77 -1.83 -12.48
C LEU A 98 0.26 -1.94 -12.58
N VAL A 99 -0.39 -2.44 -11.51
CA VAL A 99 -1.85 -2.57 -11.45
C VAL A 99 -2.51 -1.19 -11.49
N ALA A 100 -2.02 -0.22 -10.72
CA ALA A 100 -2.54 1.15 -10.73
C ALA A 100 -2.44 1.78 -12.12
N THR A 101 -1.34 1.57 -12.84
CA THR A 101 -1.16 2.06 -14.20
C THR A 101 -2.15 1.40 -15.16
N ILE A 102 -2.31 0.08 -15.10
CA ILE A 102 -3.28 -0.65 -15.95
C ILE A 102 -4.70 -0.13 -15.73
N ILE A 103 -5.12 0.04 -14.48
CA ILE A 103 -6.43 0.58 -14.14
C ILE A 103 -6.57 2.02 -14.66
N SER A 104 -5.53 2.84 -14.51
CA SER A 104 -5.54 4.23 -14.97
C SER A 104 -5.64 4.33 -16.51
N ILE A 105 -5.03 3.42 -17.25
CA ILE A 105 -5.20 3.34 -18.70
C ILE A 105 -6.62 2.99 -19.08
N LEU A 106 -7.16 1.93 -18.46
CA LEU A 106 -8.46 1.36 -18.85
C LEU A 106 -9.64 2.25 -18.45
N PHE A 107 -9.56 2.92 -17.30
CA PHE A 107 -10.70 3.64 -16.71
C PHE A 107 -10.51 5.15 -16.66
N LEU A 108 -9.26 5.64 -16.62
CA LEU A 108 -8.97 7.08 -16.49
C LEU A 108 -8.37 7.68 -17.76
N GLY A 109 -8.21 6.89 -18.84
CA GLY A 109 -7.68 7.37 -20.11
C GLY A 109 -6.20 7.82 -20.05
N LEU A 110 -5.41 7.25 -19.14
CA LEU A 110 -3.98 7.58 -19.04
C LEU A 110 -3.26 7.22 -20.35
N VAL A 111 -2.60 8.20 -20.93
CA VAL A 111 -1.71 7.98 -22.08
C VAL A 111 -0.30 7.70 -21.57
N LEU A 112 0.27 6.59 -22.03
CA LEU A 112 1.63 6.20 -21.65
C LEU A 112 2.64 6.99 -22.47
N ASP A 113 3.59 7.61 -21.80
CA ASP A 113 4.82 8.09 -22.42
C ASP A 113 5.93 7.01 -22.37
N ASN A 114 7.01 7.24 -23.10
CA ASN A 114 8.12 6.30 -23.21
C ASN A 114 8.82 6.04 -21.85
N PHE A 115 8.84 7.03 -20.95
CA PHE A 115 9.44 6.87 -19.63
C PHE A 115 8.59 5.98 -18.73
N ILE A 116 7.26 6.10 -18.82
CA ILE A 116 6.34 5.23 -18.08
C ILE A 116 6.48 3.79 -18.57
N ILE A 117 6.53 3.57 -19.88
CA ILE A 117 6.72 2.24 -20.48
C ILE A 117 8.05 1.63 -20.02
N LEU A 118 9.14 2.39 -20.09
CA LEU A 118 10.45 1.92 -19.62
C LEU A 118 10.44 1.57 -18.13
N SER A 119 9.80 2.39 -17.31
CA SER A 119 9.67 2.15 -15.87
C SER A 119 8.91 0.85 -15.59
N ILE A 120 7.82 0.59 -16.30
CA ILE A 120 7.04 -0.64 -16.23
C ILE A 120 7.92 -1.85 -16.58
N LEU A 121 8.67 -1.78 -17.68
CA LEU A 121 9.55 -2.87 -18.11
C LEU A 121 10.62 -3.18 -17.05
N ILE A 122 11.25 -2.15 -16.47
CA ILE A 122 12.25 -2.32 -15.40
C ILE A 122 11.63 -3.00 -14.18
N ILE A 123 10.43 -2.60 -13.76
CA ILE A 123 9.73 -3.21 -12.63
C ILE A 123 9.40 -4.67 -12.92
N CYS A 124 8.86 -4.97 -14.11
CA CYS A 124 8.56 -6.35 -14.52
C CYS A 124 9.82 -7.24 -14.50
N LEU A 125 10.91 -6.76 -15.07
CA LEU A 125 12.20 -7.47 -15.06
C LEU A 125 12.69 -7.71 -13.64
N GLY A 126 12.60 -6.73 -12.76
CA GLY A 126 12.96 -6.87 -11.35
C GLY A 126 12.13 -7.96 -10.63
N ILE A 127 10.83 -7.99 -10.84
CA ILE A 127 9.94 -9.02 -10.26
C ILE A 127 10.29 -10.41 -10.80
N ILE A 128 10.51 -10.54 -12.10
CA ILE A 128 10.90 -11.80 -12.75
C ILE A 128 12.25 -12.27 -12.18
N PHE A 129 13.24 -11.38 -12.10
CA PHE A 129 14.55 -11.69 -11.54
C PHE A 129 14.45 -12.23 -10.11
N LEU A 130 13.75 -11.53 -9.22
CA LEU A 130 13.51 -11.98 -7.85
C LEU A 130 12.81 -13.34 -7.79
N SER A 131 11.87 -13.58 -8.71
CA SER A 131 11.16 -14.84 -8.79
C SER A 131 12.05 -16.00 -9.23
N LEU A 132 12.95 -15.80 -10.19
CA LEU A 132 13.82 -16.85 -10.72
C LEU A 132 14.83 -17.36 -9.70
N PHE A 133 15.39 -16.46 -8.87
CA PHE A 133 16.42 -16.78 -7.88
C PHE A 133 15.87 -17.29 -6.55
N ASP A 134 14.57 -17.41 -6.39
CA ASP A 134 13.99 -18.02 -5.20
C ASP A 134 14.07 -19.54 -5.24
N LYS A 135 14.84 -20.14 -4.30
CA LYS A 135 15.03 -21.58 -4.12
C LYS A 135 14.07 -22.20 -3.09
N SER A 136 13.11 -21.43 -2.58
CA SER A 136 12.18 -21.91 -1.56
C SER A 136 11.26 -22.99 -2.11
N LYS A 137 10.99 -24.05 -1.32
CA LYS A 137 9.98 -25.07 -1.63
C LYS A 137 8.55 -24.49 -1.74
N LYS A 138 8.29 -23.34 -1.10
CA LYS A 138 7.01 -22.63 -1.12
C LYS A 138 6.97 -21.47 -2.14
N LYS A 139 7.95 -21.38 -3.04
CA LYS A 139 8.13 -20.30 -4.02
C LYS A 139 6.84 -19.87 -4.70
N SER A 140 6.08 -20.80 -5.25
CA SER A 140 4.84 -20.50 -5.99
C SER A 140 3.81 -19.78 -5.12
N LYS A 141 3.61 -20.24 -3.86
CA LYS A 141 2.68 -19.58 -2.92
C LYS A 141 3.18 -18.20 -2.50
N ILE A 142 4.47 -18.04 -2.23
CA ILE A 142 5.07 -16.75 -1.87
C ILE A 142 4.82 -15.72 -2.98
N ILE A 143 5.12 -16.09 -4.22
CA ILE A 143 4.91 -15.21 -5.39
C ILE A 143 3.42 -14.89 -5.55
N GLN A 144 2.54 -15.89 -5.47
CA GLN A 144 1.10 -15.70 -5.61
C GLN A 144 0.55 -14.72 -4.57
N TYR A 145 0.85 -14.91 -3.29
CA TYR A 145 0.38 -14.00 -2.23
C TYR A 145 1.00 -12.60 -2.35
N SER A 146 2.27 -12.49 -2.78
CA SER A 146 2.91 -11.20 -3.02
C SER A 146 2.28 -10.45 -4.19
N LEU A 147 1.96 -11.13 -5.30
CA LEU A 147 1.26 -10.54 -6.45
C LEU A 147 -0.16 -10.11 -6.09
N LEU A 148 -0.90 -10.94 -5.33
CA LEU A 148 -2.23 -10.58 -4.84
C LEU A 148 -2.17 -9.37 -3.88
N THR A 149 -1.16 -9.31 -3.01
CA THR A 149 -0.91 -8.13 -2.20
C THR A 149 -0.70 -6.88 -3.07
N GLY A 150 0.12 -7.00 -4.12
CA GLY A 150 0.35 -5.91 -5.07
C GLY A 150 -0.90 -5.51 -5.87
N LEU A 151 -1.76 -6.48 -6.22
CA LEU A 151 -3.06 -6.21 -6.84
C LEU A 151 -3.91 -5.29 -5.94
N TRP A 152 -4.04 -5.63 -4.66
CA TRP A 152 -4.79 -4.84 -3.70
C TRP A 152 -4.16 -3.46 -3.45
N ILE A 153 -2.80 -3.37 -3.47
CA ILE A 153 -2.09 -2.08 -3.42
C ILE A 153 -2.49 -1.19 -4.60
N GLY A 154 -2.48 -1.71 -5.81
CA GLY A 154 -2.86 -0.95 -7.00
C GLY A 154 -4.32 -0.48 -6.95
N LEU A 155 -5.23 -1.38 -6.55
CA LEU A 155 -6.66 -1.07 -6.42
C LEU A 155 -6.92 0.05 -5.40
N TYR A 156 -6.42 -0.07 -4.16
CA TYR A 156 -6.68 0.99 -3.18
C TYR A 156 -6.00 2.30 -3.57
N SER A 157 -4.82 2.25 -4.21
CA SER A 157 -4.12 3.48 -4.63
C SER A 157 -4.93 4.30 -5.62
N VAL A 158 -5.63 3.66 -6.56
CA VAL A 158 -6.51 4.36 -7.51
C VAL A 158 -7.76 4.88 -6.81
N ILE A 159 -8.40 4.07 -5.96
CA ILE A 159 -9.63 4.45 -5.26
C ILE A 159 -9.37 5.56 -4.26
N ASP A 160 -8.29 5.47 -3.47
CA ASP A 160 -7.90 6.51 -2.52
C ASP A 160 -7.51 7.81 -3.25
N GLY A 161 -6.79 7.69 -4.36
CA GLY A 161 -6.44 8.84 -5.18
C GLY A 161 -7.66 9.56 -5.75
N TYR A 162 -8.71 8.82 -6.15
CA TYR A 162 -9.95 9.41 -6.63
C TYR A 162 -10.79 9.97 -5.49
N GLY A 163 -10.98 9.21 -4.41
CA GLY A 163 -11.73 9.64 -3.23
C GLY A 163 -11.15 10.89 -2.57
N ALA A 164 -9.81 10.98 -2.50
CA ALA A 164 -9.11 12.16 -1.99
C ALA A 164 -9.33 13.41 -2.86
N ARG A 165 -9.48 13.26 -4.19
CA ARG A 165 -9.76 14.38 -5.12
C ARG A 165 -11.20 14.88 -5.01
N VAL A 166 -12.14 13.98 -4.78
CA VAL A 166 -13.57 14.31 -4.61
C VAL A 166 -13.84 14.89 -3.22
N SER A 167 -12.98 14.60 -2.24
CA SER A 167 -13.07 15.12 -0.88
C SER A 167 -12.64 16.57 -0.78
N LEU A 168 -13.27 17.37 0.11
CA LEU A 168 -12.83 18.73 0.45
C LEU A 168 -11.41 18.74 1.06
N SER A 169 -11.02 17.68 1.74
CA SER A 169 -9.71 17.52 2.34
C SER A 169 -9.17 16.10 2.10
N ALA A 170 -8.17 15.99 1.26
CA ALA A 170 -7.48 14.72 1.01
C ALA A 170 -6.89 14.13 2.30
N ILE A 171 -6.39 14.98 3.22
CA ILE A 171 -5.80 14.54 4.48
C ILE A 171 -6.87 13.94 5.39
N SER A 172 -8.06 14.57 5.49
CA SER A 172 -9.17 14.02 6.28
C SER A 172 -9.68 12.70 5.71
N PHE A 173 -9.79 12.59 4.39
CA PHE A 173 -10.19 11.35 3.71
C PHE A 173 -9.22 10.20 4.05
N ILE A 174 -7.92 10.43 3.87
CA ILE A 174 -6.89 9.43 4.17
C ILE A 174 -6.85 9.12 5.68
N SER A 175 -7.04 10.10 6.54
CA SER A 175 -7.05 9.90 8.00
C SER A 175 -8.22 9.03 8.44
N LEU A 176 -9.42 9.25 7.90
CA LEU A 176 -10.58 8.40 8.15
C LEU A 176 -10.37 6.97 7.64
N SER A 177 -9.82 6.82 6.43
CA SER A 177 -9.45 5.50 5.90
C SER A 177 -8.49 4.78 6.85
N LEU A 178 -7.44 5.46 7.32
CA LEU A 178 -6.45 4.89 8.23
C LEU A 178 -7.00 4.48 9.59
N ILE A 179 -7.97 5.20 10.15
CA ILE A 179 -8.62 4.82 11.43
C ILE A 179 -9.36 3.49 11.28
N HIS A 180 -10.13 3.32 10.23
CA HIS A 180 -10.90 2.09 10.00
C HIS A 180 -10.03 0.88 9.64
N ILE A 181 -8.83 1.11 9.11
CA ILE A 181 -7.85 0.05 8.81
C ILE A 181 -7.15 -0.45 10.10
N SER A 182 -7.31 0.26 11.21
CA SER A 182 -6.58 0.01 12.47
C SER A 182 -7.09 -1.16 13.30
N GLU A 183 -8.15 -1.86 12.90
CA GLU A 183 -8.60 -3.06 13.60
C GLU A 183 -7.75 -4.28 13.19
N PRO A 184 -6.88 -4.79 14.09
CA PRO A 184 -6.18 -6.04 13.83
C PRO A 184 -7.22 -7.18 13.88
N THR A 185 -7.51 -7.78 12.74
CA THR A 185 -8.23 -9.06 12.71
C THR A 185 -7.36 -10.09 13.42
N ARG A 186 -7.62 -10.29 14.73
CA ARG A 186 -7.07 -11.41 15.47
C ARG A 186 -7.54 -12.69 14.80
N ARG A 187 -6.64 -13.41 14.16
CA ARG A 187 -6.83 -14.84 13.98
C ARG A 187 -6.71 -15.47 15.36
N THR A 188 -7.82 -15.94 15.92
CA THR A 188 -7.80 -16.94 16.96
C THR A 188 -7.12 -18.18 16.40
N PRO A 189 -6.24 -18.83 17.16
CA PRO A 189 -5.51 -20.03 16.75
C PRO A 189 -6.46 -21.18 16.40
#